data_90d7c5e6631e2b7ab440fab0e4e14d30
#
_entry.id   90d7c5e6631e2b7ab440fab0e4e14d30
#
_cell.length_a   1.000
_cell.length_b   1.000
_cell.length_c   1.000
_cell.angle_alpha   90.00
_cell.angle_beta   90.00
_cell.angle_gamma   90.00
#
_symmetry.space_group_name_H-M   'P 1'
#
loop_
_entity.id
_entity.type
_entity.pdbx_description
1 polymer ?
#
loop_
_entity_poly.entity_id
_entity_poly.type
_entity_poly.pdbx_seq_one_letter_code
_entity_poly.pdbx_strand_id
1 'polypeptide(L)'
;MLEGFGEALADREYYLPLPSVADPGPRFAPGEVPPGLSGAAQGIWTVWGGPRTGFAEQGWKIHVSARLDRAQHVLDTVAGICFSEGVPFKHLSARLFFLFLHHKHAGRAQAGKFCAVYPPDTATARRLLERLRDALDGEEGPYVLSDRRYRDSRTVHYRYGSFGGRGRLRADGTREGLVRDGSGREVVDLRLPAFHLPAGIVDPFVEQEEQPHAGPILIRDYEVTRAVRLSNAGGAYQARDRRTGRPVFVKEARAHNGLVFDGTDA
;
A
#
# COMPACT_ATOMS: atom_id res chain seq x y z
N MET A 1 -6.93 10.68 0.46
CA MET A 1 -7.79 10.94 -0.69
C MET A 1 -7.45 9.95 -1.78
N LEU A 2 -8.40 9.31 -2.40
CA LEU A 2 -8.19 8.42 -3.54
C LEU A 2 -8.03 9.32 -4.78
N GLU A 3 -6.82 9.83 -5.00
CA GLU A 3 -6.53 10.61 -6.20
C GLU A 3 -6.71 9.72 -7.44
N GLY A 4 -7.66 10.07 -8.29
CA GLY A 4 -7.81 9.56 -9.64
C GLY A 4 -9.02 8.67 -9.96
N PHE A 5 -9.81 8.21 -8.98
CA PHE A 5 -10.98 7.36 -9.23
C PHE A 5 -12.20 7.64 -8.38
N GLY A 6 -12.13 8.60 -7.49
CA GLY A 6 -13.15 8.81 -6.49
C GLY A 6 -14.57 9.00 -7.01
N GLU A 7 -14.71 9.24 -8.30
CA GLU A 7 -15.94 9.85 -8.82
C GLU A 7 -16.65 9.01 -9.87
N ALA A 8 -15.96 8.13 -10.56
CA ALA A 8 -16.45 7.61 -11.84
C ALA A 8 -17.47 6.45 -11.74
N LEU A 9 -17.73 5.86 -10.57
CA LEU A 9 -18.50 4.62 -10.50
C LEU A 9 -19.54 4.54 -9.39
N ALA A 10 -19.66 5.56 -8.54
CA ALA A 10 -20.61 5.54 -7.43
C ALA A 10 -22.05 5.77 -7.85
N ASP A 11 -22.26 6.45 -8.98
CA ASP A 11 -23.57 6.75 -9.51
C ASP A 11 -23.54 6.88 -11.03
N ARG A 12 -24.66 6.56 -11.71
CA ARG A 12 -24.77 6.70 -13.20
C ARG A 12 -25.00 8.14 -13.63
N GLU A 13 -25.51 8.97 -12.76
CA GLU A 13 -25.96 10.31 -13.03
C GLU A 13 -25.09 11.39 -12.37
N TYR A 14 -24.52 11.08 -11.20
CA TYR A 14 -23.67 11.99 -10.44
C TYR A 14 -22.38 11.31 -9.99
N TYR A 15 -21.29 12.05 -10.04
CA TYR A 15 -19.98 11.58 -9.55
C TYR A 15 -19.92 11.63 -8.03
N LEU A 16 -20.28 10.54 -7.36
CA LEU A 16 -20.17 10.41 -5.92
C LEU A 16 -18.79 9.89 -5.52
N PRO A 17 -18.25 10.34 -4.37
CA PRO A 17 -17.02 9.77 -3.84
C PRO A 17 -17.20 8.30 -3.50
N LEU A 18 -16.16 7.49 -3.73
CA LEU A 18 -16.17 6.05 -3.51
C LEU A 18 -16.70 5.61 -2.12
N PRO A 19 -16.39 6.31 -1.00
CA PRO A 19 -16.96 5.98 0.30
C PRO A 19 -18.49 6.13 0.39
N SER A 20 -19.11 6.83 -0.55
CA SER A 20 -20.57 7.07 -0.59
C SER A 20 -21.35 5.98 -1.32
N VAL A 21 -20.68 4.95 -1.85
CA VAL A 21 -21.33 3.80 -2.49
C VAL A 21 -22.20 3.08 -1.47
N ALA A 22 -23.51 3.03 -1.72
CA ALA A 22 -24.48 2.45 -0.79
C ALA A 22 -24.29 0.94 -0.64
N ASP A 23 -24.02 0.23 -1.74
CA ASP A 23 -23.74 -1.21 -1.75
C ASP A 23 -22.39 -1.51 -2.44
N PRO A 24 -21.30 -1.65 -1.68
CA PRO A 24 -19.99 -2.00 -2.21
C PRO A 24 -19.84 -3.51 -2.48
N GLY A 25 -20.90 -4.29 -2.44
CA GLY A 25 -20.90 -5.73 -2.62
C GLY A 25 -20.31 -6.50 -1.41
N PRO A 26 -19.79 -7.71 -1.62
CA PRO A 26 -19.26 -8.56 -0.53
C PRO A 26 -18.22 -7.82 0.32
N ARG A 27 -18.40 -7.88 1.63
CA ARG A 27 -17.55 -7.22 2.62
C ARG A 27 -16.49 -8.16 3.13
N PHE A 28 -15.32 -7.62 3.40
CA PHE A 28 -14.27 -8.29 4.16
C PHE A 28 -14.48 -8.02 5.66
N ALA A 29 -14.37 -9.08 6.43
CA ALA A 29 -14.37 -9.02 7.89
C ALA A 29 -13.50 -10.14 8.44
N PRO A 30 -12.74 -9.93 9.54
CA PRO A 30 -12.04 -11.02 10.22
C PRO A 30 -13.00 -12.12 10.63
N GLY A 31 -12.64 -13.39 10.37
CA GLY A 31 -13.46 -14.54 10.73
C GLY A 31 -13.62 -14.71 12.25
N GLU A 32 -12.62 -14.34 13.02
CA GLU A 32 -12.65 -14.34 14.49
C GLU A 32 -12.33 -12.95 15.02
N VAL A 33 -13.21 -12.45 15.90
CA VAL A 33 -13.04 -11.15 16.57
C VAL A 33 -13.11 -11.37 18.08
N PRO A 34 -12.10 -10.92 18.83
CA PRO A 34 -12.12 -11.02 20.29
C PRO A 34 -13.33 -10.32 20.90
N PRO A 35 -13.91 -10.86 22.00
CA PRO A 35 -15.04 -10.23 22.67
C PRO A 35 -14.75 -8.77 23.07
N GLY A 36 -15.74 -7.89 22.84
CA GLY A 36 -15.65 -6.47 23.15
C GLY A 36 -14.87 -5.61 22.14
N LEU A 37 -14.30 -6.20 21.08
CA LEU A 37 -13.76 -5.44 19.98
C LEU A 37 -14.78 -5.28 18.85
N SER A 38 -14.78 -4.10 18.23
CA SER A 38 -15.59 -3.82 17.05
C SER A 38 -14.80 -3.02 16.04
N GLY A 39 -15.04 -3.28 14.76
CA GLY A 39 -14.47 -2.52 13.66
C GLY A 39 -15.27 -1.23 13.43
N ALA A 40 -14.57 -0.13 13.20
CA ALA A 40 -15.17 1.16 12.85
C ALA A 40 -14.99 1.46 11.37
N ALA A 41 -16.05 1.89 10.69
CA ALA A 41 -15.98 2.32 9.29
C ALA A 41 -15.26 3.67 9.17
N GLN A 42 -14.29 3.75 8.28
CA GLN A 42 -13.56 4.97 7.94
C GLN A 42 -13.30 5.04 6.42
N GLY A 43 -14.20 5.67 5.71
CA GLY A 43 -14.17 5.70 4.24
C GLY A 43 -14.30 4.29 3.66
N ILE A 44 -13.32 3.90 2.86
CA ILE A 44 -13.27 2.54 2.26
C ILE A 44 -12.65 1.48 3.19
N TRP A 45 -12.30 1.86 4.41
CA TRP A 45 -11.58 1.01 5.37
C TRP A 45 -12.47 0.61 6.54
N THR A 46 -12.23 -0.57 7.09
CA THR A 46 -12.62 -0.95 8.45
C THR A 46 -11.40 -0.86 9.34
N VAL A 47 -11.49 -0.13 10.44
CA VAL A 47 -10.40 0.13 11.40
C VAL A 47 -10.67 -0.65 12.69
N TRP A 48 -9.65 -1.32 13.20
CA TRP A 48 -9.68 -2.08 14.43
C TRP A 48 -8.69 -1.50 15.44
N GLY A 49 -9.07 -1.43 16.71
CA GLY A 49 -8.21 -0.93 17.77
C GLY A 49 -7.91 0.58 17.64
N GLY A 50 -8.96 1.39 17.43
CA GLY A 50 -8.87 2.85 17.24
C GLY A 50 -8.00 3.61 18.25
N PRO A 51 -7.85 4.93 18.12
CA PRO A 51 -6.88 5.72 18.86
C PRO A 51 -7.12 5.60 20.36
N ARG A 52 -6.23 4.89 21.02
CA ARG A 52 -6.12 4.91 22.49
C ARG A 52 -5.17 6.04 22.87
N THR A 53 -5.35 6.59 24.07
CA THR A 53 -4.39 7.53 24.67
C THR A 53 -2.97 6.93 24.59
N GLY A 54 -2.04 7.63 23.91
CA GLY A 54 -0.66 7.12 23.70
C GLY A 54 -0.40 6.48 22.33
N PHE A 55 -1.35 6.55 21.39
CA PHE A 55 -1.12 6.10 20.02
C PHE A 55 -0.04 6.96 19.34
N ALA A 56 0.93 6.33 18.71
CA ALA A 56 1.96 7.04 17.97
C ALA A 56 1.36 7.84 16.81
N GLU A 57 1.75 9.10 16.66
CA GLU A 57 1.28 9.93 15.54
C GLU A 57 1.95 9.57 14.22
N GLN A 58 3.13 8.97 14.28
CA GLN A 58 3.96 8.55 13.14
C GLN A 58 4.84 7.35 13.51
N GLY A 59 5.31 6.62 12.52
CA GLY A 59 6.19 5.49 12.72
C GLY A 59 6.23 4.55 11.53
N TRP A 60 6.70 3.34 11.78
CA TRP A 60 6.78 2.28 10.78
C TRP A 60 5.41 1.62 10.62
N LYS A 61 4.80 1.83 9.45
CA LYS A 61 3.57 1.14 9.04
C LYS A 61 3.94 -0.14 8.32
N ILE A 62 3.14 -1.17 8.54
CA ILE A 62 3.22 -2.40 7.75
C ILE A 62 2.01 -2.44 6.84
N HIS A 63 2.22 -2.61 5.54
CA HIS A 63 1.16 -2.85 4.58
C HIS A 63 1.24 -4.29 4.09
N VAL A 64 0.11 -4.96 4.08
CA VAL A 64 -0.01 -6.31 3.55
C VAL A 64 -0.87 -6.25 2.29
N SER A 65 -0.29 -6.76 1.20
CA SER A 65 -0.99 -6.95 -0.06
C SER A 65 -1.56 -8.36 -0.15
N ALA A 66 -2.52 -8.57 -1.04
CA ALA A 66 -3.12 -9.89 -1.27
C ALA A 66 -3.56 -10.03 -2.72
N ARG A 67 -3.69 -11.27 -3.18
CA ARG A 67 -4.52 -11.60 -4.34
C ARG A 67 -5.99 -11.57 -3.92
N LEU A 68 -6.88 -11.27 -4.85
CA LEU A 68 -8.33 -11.17 -4.56
C LEU A 68 -8.91 -12.48 -4.00
N ASP A 69 -8.53 -13.61 -4.59
CA ASP A 69 -8.98 -14.94 -4.20
C ASP A 69 -8.43 -15.40 -2.84
N ARG A 70 -7.36 -14.76 -2.36
CA ARG A 70 -6.71 -15.04 -1.07
C ARG A 70 -6.94 -13.95 -0.02
N ALA A 71 -7.65 -12.87 -0.39
CA ALA A 71 -7.79 -11.69 0.46
C ALA A 71 -8.40 -12.00 1.84
N GLN A 72 -9.42 -12.87 1.91
CA GLN A 72 -10.03 -13.24 3.19
C GLN A 72 -9.03 -14.00 4.09
N HIS A 73 -8.30 -14.95 3.55
CA HIS A 73 -7.27 -15.69 4.30
C HIS A 73 -6.16 -14.78 4.82
N VAL A 74 -5.68 -13.86 3.98
CA VAL A 74 -4.68 -12.86 4.38
C VAL A 74 -5.23 -11.96 5.48
N LEU A 75 -6.49 -11.53 5.39
CA LEU A 75 -7.13 -10.74 6.43
C LEU A 75 -7.22 -11.48 7.76
N ASP A 76 -7.66 -12.74 7.75
CA ASP A 76 -7.79 -13.55 8.96
C ASP A 76 -6.44 -13.73 9.66
N THR A 77 -5.38 -13.99 8.89
CA THR A 77 -4.01 -14.10 9.39
C THR A 77 -3.53 -12.79 10.01
N VAL A 78 -3.69 -11.66 9.30
CA VAL A 78 -3.28 -10.33 9.80
C VAL A 78 -4.07 -9.97 11.06
N ALA A 79 -5.39 -10.18 11.05
CA ALA A 79 -6.26 -9.86 12.17
C ALA A 79 -5.91 -10.69 13.42
N GLY A 80 -5.72 -12.00 13.27
CA GLY A 80 -5.33 -12.89 14.37
C GLY A 80 -4.02 -12.44 15.03
N ILE A 81 -3.01 -12.09 14.24
CA ILE A 81 -1.73 -11.56 14.76
C ILE A 81 -1.94 -10.21 15.43
N CYS A 82 -2.65 -9.26 14.79
CA CYS A 82 -2.86 -7.93 15.34
C CYS A 82 -3.69 -7.95 16.63
N PHE A 83 -4.72 -8.78 16.71
CA PHE A 83 -5.53 -8.95 17.91
C PHE A 83 -4.71 -9.55 19.06
N SER A 84 -3.90 -10.59 18.78
CA SER A 84 -3.04 -11.21 19.81
C SER A 84 -1.97 -10.27 20.38
N GLU A 85 -1.48 -9.34 19.56
CA GLU A 85 -0.47 -8.34 19.94
C GLU A 85 -1.10 -7.03 20.47
N GLY A 86 -2.42 -6.88 20.39
CA GLY A 86 -3.12 -5.65 20.76
C GLY A 86 -2.75 -4.44 19.88
N VAL A 87 -2.36 -4.68 18.63
CA VAL A 87 -1.88 -3.64 17.70
C VAL A 87 -3.01 -3.22 16.77
N PRO A 88 -3.27 -1.91 16.61
CA PRO A 88 -4.27 -1.40 15.70
C PRO A 88 -3.92 -1.69 14.23
N PHE A 89 -4.95 -2.00 13.47
CA PHE A 89 -4.83 -2.20 12.03
C PHE A 89 -6.12 -1.76 11.31
N LYS A 90 -6.05 -1.69 10.00
CA LYS A 90 -7.21 -1.52 9.13
C LYS A 90 -7.08 -2.37 7.89
N HIS A 91 -8.22 -2.67 7.27
CA HIS A 91 -8.29 -3.36 5.99
C HIS A 91 -9.33 -2.72 5.08
N LEU A 92 -9.27 -2.97 3.77
CA LEU A 92 -10.33 -2.60 2.86
C LEU A 92 -11.63 -3.29 3.26
N SER A 93 -12.73 -2.53 3.33
CA SER A 93 -13.99 -3.02 3.90
C SER A 93 -14.80 -3.88 2.95
N ALA A 94 -14.54 -3.83 1.63
CA ALA A 94 -15.33 -4.56 0.64
C ALA A 94 -14.54 -4.89 -0.63
N ARG A 95 -15.05 -5.89 -1.37
CA ARG A 95 -14.49 -6.33 -2.65
C ARG A 95 -14.39 -5.20 -3.67
N LEU A 96 -15.39 -4.34 -3.77
CA LEU A 96 -15.37 -3.20 -4.68
C LEU A 96 -14.16 -2.29 -4.43
N PHE A 97 -13.88 -1.97 -3.17
CA PHE A 97 -12.75 -1.10 -2.81
C PHE A 97 -11.40 -1.77 -3.05
N PHE A 98 -11.34 -3.10 -2.91
CA PHE A 98 -10.18 -3.87 -3.30
C PHE A 98 -9.92 -3.73 -4.80
N LEU A 99 -10.91 -3.98 -5.65
CA LEU A 99 -10.80 -3.87 -7.10
C LEU A 99 -10.39 -2.46 -7.53
N PHE A 100 -10.94 -1.44 -6.88
CA PHE A 100 -10.55 -0.05 -7.13
C PHE A 100 -9.07 0.23 -6.89
N LEU A 101 -8.54 -0.17 -5.74
CA LEU A 101 -7.13 0.08 -5.43
C LEU A 101 -6.17 -0.77 -6.28
N HIS A 102 -6.65 -1.87 -6.86
CA HIS A 102 -5.87 -2.74 -7.73
C HIS A 102 -6.12 -2.47 -9.23
N HIS A 103 -7.05 -1.59 -9.57
CA HIS A 103 -7.33 -1.24 -10.96
C HIS A 103 -6.15 -0.54 -11.63
N LYS A 104 -6.00 -0.71 -12.96
CA LYS A 104 -4.88 -0.13 -13.74
C LYS A 104 -4.73 1.38 -13.64
N HIS A 105 -5.82 2.09 -13.35
CA HIS A 105 -5.83 3.54 -13.19
C HIS A 105 -5.80 4.00 -11.74
N ALA A 106 -5.74 3.09 -10.76
CA ALA A 106 -5.60 3.46 -9.36
C ALA A 106 -4.33 4.29 -9.11
N GLY A 107 -4.38 5.16 -8.11
CA GLY A 107 -3.22 5.95 -7.69
C GLY A 107 -2.06 5.04 -7.28
N ARG A 108 -0.93 5.10 -8.00
CA ARG A 108 0.20 4.18 -7.86
C ARG A 108 0.77 4.11 -6.44
N ALA A 109 0.70 5.21 -5.68
CA ALA A 109 1.17 5.26 -4.29
C ALA A 109 0.23 4.56 -3.29
N GLN A 110 -1.01 4.29 -3.66
CA GLN A 110 -2.02 3.63 -2.81
C GLN A 110 -2.29 2.19 -3.24
N ALA A 111 -1.95 1.87 -4.48
CA ALA A 111 -2.22 0.57 -5.06
C ALA A 111 -1.54 -0.59 -4.30
N GLY A 112 -2.23 -1.73 -4.26
CA GLY A 112 -1.72 -2.94 -3.63
C GLY A 112 -1.90 -3.01 -2.12
N LYS A 113 -2.37 -1.97 -1.45
CA LYS A 113 -2.57 -1.97 0.01
C LYS A 113 -3.91 -2.58 0.36
N PHE A 114 -3.90 -3.77 0.92
CA PHE A 114 -5.10 -4.43 1.42
C PHE A 114 -5.29 -4.26 2.93
N CYS A 115 -4.25 -4.54 3.73
CA CYS A 115 -4.23 -4.26 5.15
C CYS A 115 -3.14 -3.23 5.48
N ALA A 116 -3.34 -2.47 6.57
CA ALA A 116 -2.34 -1.56 7.12
C ALA A 116 -2.29 -1.71 8.64
N VAL A 117 -1.12 -2.01 9.19
CA VAL A 117 -0.87 -2.23 10.63
C VAL A 117 -0.07 -1.06 11.18
N TYR A 118 -0.37 -0.65 12.41
CA TYR A 118 0.18 0.53 13.06
C TYR A 118 0.91 0.17 14.36
N PRO A 119 2.13 -0.38 14.30
CA PRO A 119 2.92 -0.71 15.47
C PRO A 119 3.24 0.55 16.30
N PRO A 120 3.18 0.49 17.64
CA PRO A 120 3.46 1.65 18.49
C PRO A 120 4.95 2.07 18.49
N ASP A 121 5.85 1.15 18.18
CA ASP A 121 7.29 1.36 18.19
C ASP A 121 8.02 0.45 17.20
N THR A 122 9.31 0.72 17.00
CA THR A 122 10.17 -0.02 16.06
C THR A 122 10.39 -1.49 16.45
N ALA A 123 10.45 -1.81 17.74
CA ALA A 123 10.65 -3.19 18.18
C ALA A 123 9.41 -4.05 17.90
N THR A 124 8.22 -3.49 18.16
CA THR A 124 6.94 -4.12 17.80
C THR A 124 6.80 -4.24 16.28
N ALA A 125 7.21 -3.21 15.52
CA ALA A 125 7.19 -3.28 14.05
C ALA A 125 8.06 -4.42 13.53
N ARG A 126 9.28 -4.60 14.07
CA ARG A 126 10.18 -5.70 13.69
C ARG A 126 9.55 -7.07 13.96
N ARG A 127 9.04 -7.27 15.17
CA ARG A 127 8.39 -8.53 15.57
C ARG A 127 7.19 -8.86 14.70
N LEU A 128 6.36 -7.85 14.37
CA LEU A 128 5.20 -8.03 13.51
C LEU A 128 5.58 -8.32 12.06
N LEU A 129 6.61 -7.64 11.53
CA LEU A 129 7.14 -7.92 10.20
C LEU A 129 7.60 -9.37 10.06
N GLU A 130 8.31 -9.89 11.06
CA GLU A 130 8.76 -11.29 11.10
C GLU A 130 7.57 -12.25 11.17
N ARG A 131 6.67 -12.04 12.15
CA ARG A 131 5.49 -12.90 12.31
C ARG A 131 4.58 -12.93 11.09
N LEU A 132 4.33 -11.75 10.46
CA LEU A 132 3.50 -11.66 9.27
C LEU A 132 4.18 -12.33 8.07
N ARG A 133 5.49 -12.13 7.90
CA ARG A 133 6.26 -12.79 6.85
C ARG A 133 6.15 -14.31 6.95
N ASP A 134 6.36 -14.85 8.16
CA ASP A 134 6.35 -16.29 8.40
C ASP A 134 4.94 -16.88 8.26
N ALA A 135 3.91 -16.19 8.77
CA ALA A 135 2.53 -16.65 8.71
C ALA A 135 1.91 -16.55 7.29
N LEU A 136 2.44 -15.67 6.43
CA LEU A 136 2.01 -15.47 5.06
C LEU A 136 3.02 -16.04 4.04
N ASP A 137 3.88 -16.96 4.48
CA ASP A 137 4.79 -17.65 3.57
C ASP A 137 4.02 -18.39 2.47
N GLY A 138 4.47 -18.27 1.24
CA GLY A 138 3.80 -18.80 0.06
C GLY A 138 2.62 -17.95 -0.48
N GLU A 139 2.12 -16.97 0.27
CA GLU A 139 1.11 -16.04 -0.24
C GLU A 139 1.72 -15.02 -1.20
N GLU A 140 0.92 -14.60 -2.17
CA GLU A 140 1.32 -13.62 -3.19
C GLU A 140 0.37 -12.42 -3.20
N GLY A 141 0.91 -11.29 -3.62
CA GLY A 141 0.15 -10.06 -3.81
C GLY A 141 0.93 -9.03 -4.63
N PRO A 142 0.27 -7.94 -5.03
CA PRO A 142 0.95 -6.88 -5.74
C PRO A 142 2.05 -6.23 -4.90
N TYR A 143 3.13 -5.83 -5.56
CA TYR A 143 4.15 -5.01 -4.91
C TYR A 143 3.59 -3.62 -4.59
N VAL A 144 3.71 -3.18 -3.34
CA VAL A 144 3.28 -1.85 -2.90
C VAL A 144 4.38 -0.84 -3.20
N LEU A 145 4.21 -0.04 -4.26
CA LEU A 145 5.28 0.82 -4.80
C LEU A 145 5.81 1.88 -3.83
N SER A 146 4.98 2.38 -2.92
CA SER A 146 5.39 3.39 -1.93
C SER A 146 6.18 2.82 -0.76
N ASP A 147 6.33 1.50 -0.71
CA ASP A 147 6.86 0.77 0.42
C ASP A 147 8.07 -0.08 0.02
N ARG A 148 8.88 -0.44 0.99
CA ARG A 148 9.89 -1.47 0.84
C ARG A 148 9.32 -2.82 1.20
N ARG A 149 9.59 -3.84 0.39
CA ARG A 149 9.26 -5.23 0.71
C ARG A 149 10.10 -5.71 1.89
N TYR A 150 9.48 -6.45 2.81
CA TYR A 150 10.20 -7.03 3.92
C TYR A 150 10.85 -8.34 3.51
N ARG A 151 12.17 -8.34 3.40
CA ARG A 151 12.99 -9.50 2.99
C ARG A 151 12.44 -10.15 1.70
N ASP A 152 12.19 -11.45 1.73
CA ASP A 152 11.68 -12.28 0.63
C ASP A 152 10.15 -12.39 0.56
N SER A 153 9.42 -11.77 1.51
CA SER A 153 7.95 -11.81 1.50
C SER A 153 7.37 -11.23 0.21
N ARG A 154 6.35 -11.88 -0.33
CA ARG A 154 5.64 -11.39 -1.51
C ARG A 154 4.40 -10.56 -1.19
N THR A 155 4.06 -10.42 0.11
CA THR A 155 2.86 -9.74 0.58
C THR A 155 3.15 -8.64 1.60
N VAL A 156 4.21 -8.79 2.41
CA VAL A 156 4.51 -7.88 3.52
C VAL A 156 5.47 -6.78 3.09
N HIS A 157 5.04 -5.53 3.29
CA HIS A 157 5.78 -4.33 2.95
C HIS A 157 5.75 -3.36 4.13
N TYR A 158 6.65 -2.39 4.15
CA TYR A 158 6.68 -1.38 5.20
C TYR A 158 7.16 -0.03 4.71
N ARG A 159 6.74 1.01 5.40
CA ARG A 159 7.23 2.37 5.21
C ARG A 159 7.12 3.18 6.49
N TYR A 160 7.92 4.24 6.59
CA TYR A 160 7.75 5.26 7.62
C TYR A 160 6.71 6.30 7.19
N GLY A 161 5.86 6.76 8.12
CA GLY A 161 4.87 7.79 7.81
C GLY A 161 3.90 8.13 8.94
N SER A 162 3.01 9.08 8.70
CA SER A 162 1.99 9.52 9.65
C SER A 162 0.92 8.46 9.86
N PHE A 163 0.51 8.23 11.10
CA PHE A 163 -0.57 7.29 11.46
C PHE A 163 -1.97 7.94 11.43
N GLY A 164 -2.06 9.26 11.21
CA GLY A 164 -3.33 9.95 11.01
C GLY A 164 -3.57 11.17 11.89
N GLY A 165 -2.69 11.51 12.81
CA GLY A 165 -2.90 12.63 13.73
C GLY A 165 -2.64 14.01 13.09
N ARG A 166 -1.47 14.18 12.51
CA ARG A 166 -1.02 15.46 11.97
C ARG A 166 -1.30 15.62 10.49
N GLY A 167 -1.80 16.76 10.11
CA GLY A 167 -2.02 17.12 8.73
C GLY A 167 -2.45 18.56 8.58
N ARG A 168 -2.20 19.11 7.40
CA ARG A 168 -2.66 20.46 7.02
C ARG A 168 -3.62 20.38 5.85
N LEU A 169 -4.56 21.32 5.81
CA LEU A 169 -5.44 21.51 4.67
C LEU A 169 -4.70 22.34 3.63
N ARG A 170 -4.71 21.89 2.38
CA ARG A 170 -4.19 22.65 1.25
C ARG A 170 -5.27 23.57 0.67
N ALA A 171 -4.85 24.54 -0.15
CA ALA A 171 -5.77 25.47 -0.78
C ALA A 171 -6.79 24.79 -1.73
N ASP A 172 -6.45 23.62 -2.26
CA ASP A 172 -7.32 22.79 -3.11
C ASP A 172 -8.31 21.91 -2.30
N GLY A 173 -8.39 22.10 -0.97
CA GLY A 173 -9.24 21.31 -0.08
C GLY A 173 -8.67 19.92 0.26
N THR A 174 -7.53 19.53 -0.27
CA THR A 174 -6.90 18.24 0.05
C THR A 174 -6.19 18.29 1.42
N ARG A 175 -6.15 17.16 2.10
CA ARG A 175 -5.45 17.03 3.37
C ARG A 175 -4.11 16.35 3.19
N GLU A 176 -3.04 17.05 3.52
CA GLU A 176 -1.68 16.59 3.44
C GLU A 176 -1.21 16.09 4.81
N GLY A 177 -0.78 14.84 4.90
CA GLY A 177 -0.22 14.28 6.13
C GLY A 177 1.15 14.88 6.44
N LEU A 178 1.46 15.06 7.72
CA LEU A 178 2.75 15.56 8.19
C LEU A 178 3.43 14.53 9.07
N VAL A 179 4.76 14.51 9.00
CA VAL A 179 5.64 13.71 9.86
C VAL A 179 6.79 14.58 10.35
N ARG A 180 7.42 14.18 11.43
CA ARG A 180 8.70 14.77 11.86
C ARG A 180 9.85 13.99 11.27
N ASP A 181 10.80 14.68 10.69
CA ASP A 181 12.06 14.12 10.20
C ASP A 181 13.01 13.80 11.39
N GLY A 182 14.20 13.27 11.10
CA GLY A 182 15.19 12.92 12.12
C GLY A 182 15.72 14.10 12.94
N SER A 183 15.53 15.34 12.49
CA SER A 183 15.83 16.56 13.24
C SER A 183 14.64 17.07 14.07
N GLY A 184 13.48 16.40 14.00
CA GLY A 184 12.25 16.82 14.66
C GLY A 184 11.43 17.86 13.88
N ARG A 185 11.86 18.28 12.69
CA ARG A 185 11.16 19.27 11.86
C ARG A 185 9.95 18.63 11.19
N GLU A 186 8.82 19.32 11.15
CA GLU A 186 7.64 18.88 10.39
C GLU A 186 7.89 18.98 8.88
N VAL A 187 7.68 17.87 8.21
CA VAL A 187 7.76 17.73 6.75
C VAL A 187 6.54 16.96 6.23
N VAL A 188 6.27 17.08 4.94
CA VAL A 188 5.17 16.36 4.30
C VAL A 188 5.44 14.85 4.31
N ASP A 189 4.43 14.05 4.71
CA ASP A 189 4.44 12.59 4.51
C ASP A 189 4.26 12.27 3.02
N LEU A 190 5.37 12.31 2.28
CA LEU A 190 5.37 12.08 0.84
C LEU A 190 4.90 10.66 0.51
N ARG A 191 3.86 10.58 -0.31
CA ARG A 191 3.30 9.32 -0.81
C ARG A 191 3.67 9.15 -2.27
N LEU A 192 4.95 8.89 -2.50
CA LEU A 192 5.49 8.63 -3.83
C LEU A 192 5.24 7.18 -4.26
N PRO A 193 5.18 6.88 -5.57
CA PRO A 193 5.20 5.50 -6.06
C PRO A 193 6.63 4.93 -6.06
N ALA A 194 7.35 5.20 -4.99
CA ALA A 194 8.70 4.71 -4.67
C ALA A 194 8.89 4.83 -3.16
N PHE A 195 9.65 3.91 -2.57
CA PHE A 195 10.02 3.98 -1.16
C PHE A 195 10.81 5.26 -0.88
N HIS A 196 10.40 5.98 0.15
CA HIS A 196 11.03 7.22 0.57
C HIS A 196 11.02 7.33 2.09
N LEU A 197 12.13 7.82 2.65
CA LEU A 197 12.26 8.13 4.06
C LEU A 197 12.40 9.65 4.26
N PRO A 198 11.79 10.23 5.30
CA PRO A 198 12.10 11.58 5.73
C PRO A 198 13.59 11.72 6.07
N ALA A 199 14.15 12.90 5.87
CA ALA A 199 15.57 13.16 6.15
C ALA A 199 15.95 12.76 7.60
N GLY A 200 17.06 12.04 7.76
CA GLY A 200 17.55 11.60 9.07
C GLY A 200 16.78 10.44 9.72
N ILE A 201 15.75 9.89 9.06
CA ILE A 201 15.14 8.62 9.47
C ILE A 201 15.93 7.48 8.81
N VAL A 202 16.46 6.58 9.62
CA VAL A 202 17.21 5.41 9.17
C VAL A 202 16.32 4.19 9.20
N ASP A 203 16.40 3.35 8.16
CA ASP A 203 15.66 2.09 8.06
C ASP A 203 16.30 1.03 8.98
N PRO A 204 15.61 0.58 10.05
CA PRO A 204 16.17 -0.36 11.00
C PRO A 204 16.01 -1.83 10.58
N PHE A 205 15.35 -2.11 9.42
CA PHE A 205 14.97 -3.46 9.00
C PHE A 205 15.84 -3.99 7.86
N VAL A 206 16.75 -3.19 7.35
CA VAL A 206 17.76 -3.61 6.36
C VAL A 206 19.10 -3.81 7.03
N GLU A 207 19.82 -4.86 6.64
CA GLU A 207 21.17 -5.13 7.15
C GLU A 207 22.23 -4.25 6.47
N GLN A 208 21.97 -3.86 5.23
CA GLN A 208 22.81 -2.94 4.46
C GLN A 208 21.92 -1.99 3.67
N GLU A 209 22.25 -0.71 3.69
CA GLU A 209 21.59 0.25 2.79
C GLU A 209 21.90 -0.15 1.34
N GLU A 210 20.85 -0.40 0.56
CA GLU A 210 20.99 -0.52 -0.88
C GLU A 210 21.53 0.80 -1.42
N GLN A 211 22.75 0.76 -1.95
CA GLN A 211 23.29 1.94 -2.63
C GLN A 211 22.39 2.30 -3.82
N PRO A 212 22.11 3.60 -4.04
CA PRO A 212 21.35 4.02 -5.20
C PRO A 212 21.95 3.40 -6.46
N HIS A 213 21.13 2.73 -7.24
CA HIS A 213 21.59 2.11 -8.49
C HIS A 213 22.11 3.20 -9.44
N ALA A 214 23.43 3.31 -9.54
CA ALA A 214 24.12 4.33 -10.36
C ALA A 214 24.19 3.97 -11.85
N GLY A 215 23.59 2.85 -12.26
CA GLY A 215 23.64 2.34 -13.62
C GLY A 215 22.34 2.58 -14.42
N PRO A 216 22.33 2.18 -15.69
CA PRO A 216 21.14 2.25 -16.53
C PRO A 216 20.03 1.33 -15.96
N ILE A 217 18.78 1.77 -16.07
CA ILE A 217 17.63 0.95 -15.69
C ILE A 217 17.48 -0.15 -16.73
N LEU A 218 17.54 -1.39 -16.29
CA LEU A 218 17.41 -2.57 -17.13
C LEU A 218 16.09 -3.29 -16.88
N ILE A 219 15.41 -3.64 -17.95
CA ILE A 219 14.30 -4.62 -17.95
C ILE A 219 14.80 -5.83 -18.74
N ARG A 220 15.28 -6.87 -18.05
CA ARG A 220 16.02 -8.00 -18.64
C ARG A 220 17.22 -7.47 -19.47
N ASP A 221 17.29 -7.79 -20.77
CA ASP A 221 18.36 -7.37 -21.68
C ASP A 221 18.10 -6.00 -22.34
N TYR A 222 17.07 -5.29 -21.91
CA TYR A 222 16.67 -4.01 -22.49
C TYR A 222 17.04 -2.85 -21.57
N GLU A 223 17.87 -1.95 -22.07
CA GLU A 223 18.24 -0.71 -21.38
C GLU A 223 17.17 0.35 -21.62
N VAL A 224 16.45 0.74 -20.54
CA VAL A 224 15.41 1.75 -20.61
C VAL A 224 16.00 3.12 -20.85
N THR A 225 15.60 3.75 -21.95
CA THR A 225 16.01 5.12 -22.30
C THR A 225 14.98 6.16 -21.89
N ARG A 226 13.68 5.77 -21.86
CA ARG A 226 12.60 6.69 -21.50
C ARG A 226 11.35 5.92 -21.06
N ALA A 227 10.74 6.36 -19.97
CA ALA A 227 9.36 5.96 -19.63
C ALA A 227 8.38 6.75 -20.49
N VAL A 228 7.53 6.06 -21.26
CA VAL A 228 6.48 6.66 -22.09
C VAL A 228 5.19 6.84 -21.30
N ARG A 229 4.80 5.80 -20.56
CA ARG A 229 3.61 5.82 -19.71
C ARG A 229 3.79 4.86 -18.54
N LEU A 230 3.35 5.31 -17.37
CA LEU A 230 3.31 4.51 -16.17
C LEU A 230 1.86 4.41 -15.69
N SER A 231 1.43 3.22 -15.33
CA SER A 231 0.14 2.94 -14.72
C SER A 231 0.33 2.01 -13.51
N ASN A 232 -0.75 1.74 -12.79
CA ASN A 232 -0.68 0.75 -11.74
C ASN A 232 -0.44 -0.67 -12.26
N ALA A 233 -0.97 -1.01 -13.45
CA ALA A 233 -0.78 -2.31 -14.08
C ALA A 233 0.63 -2.53 -14.65
N GLY A 234 1.45 -1.49 -14.81
CA GLY A 234 2.80 -1.62 -15.36
C GLY A 234 3.29 -0.36 -16.06
N GLY A 235 4.26 -0.52 -16.92
CA GLY A 235 4.90 0.55 -17.66
C GLY A 235 5.04 0.28 -19.15
N ALA A 236 5.16 1.37 -19.92
CA ALA A 236 5.54 1.34 -21.32
C ALA A 236 6.79 2.20 -21.49
N TYR A 237 7.80 1.65 -22.13
CA TYR A 237 9.13 2.24 -22.18
C TYR A 237 9.70 2.21 -23.60
N GLN A 238 10.43 3.24 -23.96
CA GLN A 238 11.44 3.16 -25.01
C GLN A 238 12.71 2.57 -24.40
N ALA A 239 13.31 1.63 -25.09
CA ALA A 239 14.51 0.95 -24.61
C ALA A 239 15.43 0.60 -25.79
N ARG A 240 16.66 0.20 -25.48
CA ARG A 240 17.63 -0.34 -26.42
C ARG A 240 17.90 -1.81 -26.08
N ASP A 241 17.78 -2.68 -27.06
CA ASP A 241 18.23 -4.06 -26.93
C ASP A 241 19.75 -4.10 -26.84
N ARG A 242 20.29 -4.56 -25.73
CA ARG A 242 21.74 -4.59 -25.46
C ARG A 242 22.48 -5.57 -26.36
N ARG A 243 21.83 -6.58 -26.92
CA ARG A 243 22.45 -7.56 -27.81
C ARG A 243 22.60 -7.03 -29.23
N THR A 244 21.61 -6.28 -29.70
CA THR A 244 21.52 -5.84 -31.10
C THR A 244 21.77 -4.34 -31.29
N GLY A 245 21.73 -3.56 -30.21
CA GLY A 245 21.79 -2.09 -30.23
C GLY A 245 20.55 -1.41 -30.79
N ARG A 246 19.51 -2.16 -31.17
CA ARG A 246 18.30 -1.62 -31.81
C ARG A 246 17.37 -0.94 -30.80
N PRO A 247 16.68 0.15 -31.20
CA PRO A 247 15.59 0.71 -30.40
C PRO A 247 14.40 -0.25 -30.39
N VAL A 248 13.80 -0.43 -29.21
CA VAL A 248 12.65 -1.30 -28.98
C VAL A 248 11.63 -0.60 -28.09
N PHE A 249 10.40 -1.09 -28.13
CA PHE A 249 9.33 -0.69 -27.19
C PHE A 249 9.07 -1.85 -26.23
N VAL A 250 9.17 -1.58 -24.92
CA VAL A 250 8.97 -2.57 -23.87
C VAL A 250 7.70 -2.25 -23.11
N LYS A 251 6.81 -3.23 -22.97
CA LYS A 251 5.68 -3.21 -22.04
C LYS A 251 5.99 -4.11 -20.86
N GLU A 252 5.83 -3.55 -19.66
CA GLU A 252 5.91 -4.27 -18.40
C GLU A 252 4.49 -4.47 -17.86
N ALA A 253 4.19 -5.69 -17.45
CA ALA A 253 3.00 -6.02 -16.66
C ALA A 253 3.44 -6.31 -15.22
N ARG A 254 2.75 -5.71 -14.25
CA ARG A 254 2.98 -5.94 -12.82
C ARG A 254 2.02 -7.00 -12.31
N ALA A 255 2.56 -8.04 -11.70
CA ALA A 255 1.77 -9.14 -11.16
C ALA A 255 0.72 -8.65 -10.16
N HIS A 256 -0.48 -9.21 -10.22
CA HIS A 256 -1.60 -8.96 -9.32
C HIS A 256 -2.11 -7.52 -9.27
N ASN A 257 -1.76 -6.71 -10.26
CA ASN A 257 -2.23 -5.35 -10.44
C ASN A 257 -2.90 -5.18 -11.81
N GLY A 258 -3.79 -4.21 -11.92
CA GLY A 258 -4.49 -3.97 -13.17
C GLY A 258 -5.80 -4.75 -13.28
N LEU A 259 -6.36 -5.18 -12.15
CA LEU A 259 -7.63 -5.89 -12.14
C LEU A 259 -8.73 -5.06 -12.79
N VAL A 260 -9.62 -5.73 -13.52
CA VAL A 260 -10.92 -5.19 -13.93
C VAL A 260 -11.97 -5.50 -12.87
N PHE A 261 -13.19 -4.95 -13.03
CA PHE A 261 -14.20 -5.03 -11.96
C PHE A 261 -14.82 -6.42 -11.76
N ASP A 262 -14.61 -7.35 -12.66
CA ASP A 262 -14.94 -8.77 -12.47
C ASP A 262 -13.88 -9.50 -11.62
N GLY A 263 -12.70 -8.90 -11.46
CA GLY A 263 -11.57 -9.43 -10.68
C GLY A 263 -10.52 -10.14 -11.53
N THR A 264 -10.65 -10.13 -12.86
CA THR A 264 -9.62 -10.66 -13.77
C THR A 264 -8.53 -9.61 -14.03
N ASP A 265 -7.37 -10.04 -14.48
CA ASP A 265 -6.28 -9.15 -14.91
C ASP A 265 -6.65 -8.48 -16.26
N ALA A 266 -6.32 -7.16 -16.41
CA ALA A 266 -6.61 -6.37 -17.60
C ALA A 266 -5.53 -6.48 -18.68
#